data_59a91789b98abfd360e85090d7006eb0
#
_entry.id   59a91789b98abfd360e85090d7006eb0
#
_cell.length_a   1.000
_cell.length_b   1.000
_cell.length_c   1.000
_cell.angle_alpha   90.00
_cell.angle_beta   90.00
_cell.angle_gamma   90.00
#
_symmetry.space_group_name_H-M   'P 1'
#
loop_
_entity.id
_entity.type
_entity.pdbx_description
1 polymer ?
#
loop_
_entity_poly.entity_id
_entity_poly.type
_entity_poly.pdbx_seq_one_letter_code
_entity_poly.pdbx_strand_id
1 'polypeptide(L)'
;MRAWTTGVAVVTAVHGGKQHGMTVSSFTSISLDPPLIAISLSTGSHTHELVRRAGAFGVTILAASQQEVSERFAGGPGGDDDRLADVQTETFVTGAPFIKGGLAFLDCRVTQAIQAGMNTLFIAEVVAVREDDHDSPLVYHDRAYRRLQD
;
A
#
# COMPACT_ATOMS: atom_id res chain seq x y z
N MET A 1 -14.71 9.43 10.59
CA MET A 1 -13.28 9.31 10.16
C MET A 1 -12.79 10.47 9.28
N ARG A 2 -13.67 11.37 8.84
CA ARG A 2 -13.27 12.50 7.95
C ARG A 2 -12.26 13.46 8.60
N ALA A 3 -12.31 13.58 9.92
CA ALA A 3 -11.38 14.46 10.66
C ALA A 3 -9.97 13.88 10.82
N TRP A 4 -9.80 12.60 10.52
CA TRP A 4 -8.50 11.93 10.67
C TRP A 4 -7.65 12.15 9.41
N THR A 5 -6.50 12.77 9.60
CA THR A 5 -5.55 13.04 8.53
C THR A 5 -4.57 11.89 8.42
N THR A 6 -4.34 11.39 7.22
CA THR A 6 -3.41 10.29 6.98
C THR A 6 -2.48 10.60 5.81
N GLY A 7 -1.37 9.88 5.76
CA GLY A 7 -0.64 9.69 4.52
C GLY A 7 -1.44 8.78 3.58
N VAL A 8 -0.89 8.53 2.41
CA VAL A 8 -1.49 7.67 1.40
C VAL A 8 -0.45 6.66 0.95
N ALA A 9 -0.85 5.40 0.89
CA ALA A 9 0.02 4.33 0.44
C ALA A 9 -0.70 3.44 -0.58
N VAL A 10 0.08 2.73 -1.39
CA VAL A 10 -0.43 1.66 -2.25
C VAL A 10 0.13 0.35 -1.75
N VAL A 11 -0.77 -0.59 -1.48
CA VAL A 11 -0.42 -1.97 -1.14
C VAL A 11 -0.45 -2.78 -2.42
N THR A 12 0.62 -3.53 -2.68
CA THR A 12 0.74 -4.37 -3.86
C THR A 12 1.09 -5.80 -3.46
N ALA A 13 0.66 -6.74 -4.28
CA ALA A 13 0.98 -8.15 -4.08
C ALA A 13 1.05 -8.87 -5.42
N VAL A 14 1.77 -9.99 -5.43
CA VAL A 14 1.90 -10.86 -6.60
C VAL A 14 1.80 -12.31 -6.15
N HIS A 15 1.05 -13.12 -6.90
CA HIS A 15 0.96 -14.55 -6.68
C HIS A 15 0.56 -15.27 -7.97
N GLY A 16 1.27 -16.33 -8.31
CA GLY A 16 0.94 -17.11 -9.50
C GLY A 16 0.99 -16.32 -10.79
N GLY A 17 1.90 -15.36 -10.90
CA GLY A 17 2.04 -14.50 -12.09
C GLY A 17 1.01 -13.39 -12.18
N LYS A 18 0.09 -13.28 -11.22
CA LYS A 18 -0.90 -12.20 -11.14
C LYS A 18 -0.47 -11.17 -10.12
N GLN A 19 -0.64 -9.90 -10.45
CA GLN A 19 -0.32 -8.79 -9.55
C GLN A 19 -1.46 -7.80 -9.49
N HIS A 20 -1.61 -7.16 -8.36
CA HIS A 20 -2.63 -6.14 -8.14
C HIS A 20 -2.20 -5.20 -7.03
N GLY A 21 -2.82 -4.04 -6.97
CA GLY A 21 -2.58 -3.07 -5.92
C GLY A 21 -3.81 -2.26 -5.61
N MET A 22 -3.85 -1.70 -4.40
CA MET A 22 -4.92 -0.79 -3.99
C MET A 22 -4.39 0.30 -3.08
N THR A 23 -4.97 1.47 -3.20
CA THR A 23 -4.68 2.61 -2.33
C THR A 23 -5.30 2.40 -0.97
N VAL A 24 -4.53 2.64 0.07
CA VAL A 24 -4.97 2.51 1.45
C VAL A 24 -4.54 3.71 2.28
N SER A 25 -5.33 4.01 3.32
CA SER A 25 -4.95 4.90 4.41
C SER A 25 -4.85 4.15 5.74
N SER A 26 -4.94 2.83 5.69
CA SER A 26 -4.98 1.96 6.88
C SER A 26 -3.61 1.51 7.36
N PHE A 27 -2.54 1.97 6.73
CA PHE A 27 -1.18 1.64 7.12
C PHE A 27 -0.84 2.20 8.49
N THR A 28 -0.24 1.35 9.36
CA THR A 28 0.22 1.80 10.68
C THR A 28 1.44 1.02 11.15
N SER A 29 2.30 1.70 11.90
CA SER A 29 3.44 1.08 12.57
C SER A 29 2.95 0.36 13.84
N ILE A 30 3.41 -0.85 14.05
CA ILE A 30 3.06 -1.67 15.22
C ILE A 30 4.23 -1.80 16.19
N SER A 31 5.42 -2.14 15.68
CA SER A 31 6.60 -2.41 16.51
C SER A 31 7.87 -2.07 15.73
N LEU A 32 8.89 -1.62 16.45
CA LEU A 32 10.21 -1.37 15.86
C LEU A 32 11.12 -2.58 15.94
N ASP A 33 10.95 -3.44 16.96
CA ASP A 33 11.78 -4.63 17.14
C ASP A 33 10.93 -5.78 17.71
N PRO A 34 10.55 -6.76 16.89
CA PRO A 34 10.78 -6.83 15.44
C PRO A 34 10.00 -5.74 14.68
N PRO A 35 10.44 -5.36 13.47
CA PRO A 35 9.75 -4.31 12.71
C PRO A 35 8.44 -4.84 12.13
N LEU A 36 7.34 -4.44 12.74
CA LEU A 36 5.99 -4.87 12.36
C LEU A 36 5.15 -3.67 11.93
N ILE A 37 4.37 -3.89 10.90
CA ILE A 37 3.35 -2.94 10.44
C ILE A 37 2.01 -3.66 10.27
N ALA A 38 0.94 -2.90 10.18
CA ALA A 38 -0.37 -3.44 9.87
C ALA A 38 -1.03 -2.67 8.74
N ILE A 39 -1.82 -3.40 7.96
CA ILE A 39 -2.73 -2.85 6.96
C ILE A 39 -4.08 -3.53 7.10
N SER A 40 -5.14 -2.84 6.68
CA SER A 40 -6.50 -3.39 6.64
C SER A 40 -6.99 -3.34 5.20
N LEU A 41 -7.41 -4.49 4.67
CA LEU A 41 -7.92 -4.61 3.31
C LEU A 41 -9.33 -5.17 3.32
N SER A 42 -10.18 -4.70 2.40
CA SER A 42 -11.53 -5.26 2.22
C SER A 42 -11.44 -6.73 1.84
N THR A 43 -12.10 -7.56 2.63
CA THR A 43 -12.16 -9.00 2.38
C THR A 43 -12.82 -9.25 1.03
N GLY A 44 -12.18 -10.04 0.18
CA GLY A 44 -12.67 -10.34 -1.16
C GLY A 44 -12.21 -9.37 -2.25
N SER A 45 -11.47 -8.31 -1.93
CA SER A 45 -10.82 -7.50 -2.96
C SER A 45 -9.70 -8.31 -3.64
N HIS A 46 -9.35 -7.94 -4.87
CA HIS A 46 -8.28 -8.65 -5.61
C HIS A 46 -6.95 -8.60 -4.86
N THR A 47 -6.59 -7.43 -4.35
CA THR A 47 -5.34 -7.28 -3.59
C THR A 47 -5.36 -8.12 -2.32
N HIS A 48 -6.48 -8.13 -1.60
CA HIS A 48 -6.66 -8.97 -0.40
C HIS A 48 -6.36 -10.44 -0.71
N GLU A 49 -6.94 -10.96 -1.79
CA GLU A 49 -6.77 -12.37 -2.16
C GLU A 49 -5.32 -12.69 -2.50
N LEU A 50 -4.64 -11.79 -3.22
CA LEU A 50 -3.23 -12.00 -3.55
C LEU A 50 -2.34 -11.93 -2.30
N VAL A 51 -2.60 -11.01 -1.39
CA VAL A 51 -1.87 -10.93 -0.12
C VAL A 51 -2.06 -12.21 0.69
N ARG A 52 -3.29 -12.69 0.77
CA ARG A 52 -3.62 -13.92 1.50
C ARG A 52 -2.87 -15.13 0.92
N ARG A 53 -2.85 -15.25 -0.40
CA ARG A 53 -2.19 -16.38 -1.07
C ARG A 53 -0.67 -16.28 -1.03
N ALA A 54 -0.14 -15.10 -1.26
CA ALA A 54 1.31 -14.88 -1.30
C ALA A 54 1.94 -14.90 0.10
N GLY A 55 1.18 -14.52 1.13
CA GLY A 55 1.72 -14.30 2.47
C GLY A 55 2.69 -13.14 2.53
N ALA A 56 2.61 -12.21 1.58
CA ALA A 56 3.53 -11.10 1.46
C ALA A 56 2.87 -9.95 0.69
N PHE A 57 3.34 -8.74 0.93
CA PHE A 57 2.90 -7.55 0.20
C PHE A 57 3.96 -6.46 0.25
N GLY A 58 3.84 -5.52 -0.68
CA GLY A 58 4.63 -4.30 -0.68
C GLY A 58 3.79 -3.09 -0.30
N VAL A 59 4.41 -2.14 0.36
CA VAL A 59 3.80 -0.84 0.66
C VAL A 59 4.66 0.25 0.02
N THR A 60 4.06 1.03 -0.87
CA THR A 60 4.68 2.25 -1.41
C THR A 60 3.99 3.45 -0.77
N ILE A 61 4.73 4.25 -0.03
CA ILE A 61 4.22 5.50 0.55
C ILE A 61 4.33 6.57 -0.53
N LEU A 62 3.19 7.18 -0.90
CA LEU A 62 3.13 8.07 -2.06
C LEU A 62 3.64 9.47 -1.77
N ALA A 63 4.30 10.04 -2.76
CA ALA A 63 4.73 11.43 -2.79
C ALA A 63 3.56 12.34 -3.21
N ALA A 64 3.66 13.63 -2.87
CA ALA A 64 2.65 14.63 -3.24
C ALA A 64 2.41 14.69 -4.75
N SER A 65 3.42 14.40 -5.56
CA SER A 65 3.32 14.35 -7.02
C SER A 65 2.58 13.14 -7.56
N GLN A 66 2.19 12.19 -6.70
CA GLN A 66 1.60 10.92 -7.11
C GLN A 66 0.09 10.83 -6.85
N GLN A 67 -0.62 11.94 -6.86
CA GLN A 67 -2.07 11.93 -6.69
C GLN A 67 -2.76 11.05 -7.73
N GLU A 68 -2.33 11.11 -8.99
CA GLU A 68 -2.90 10.28 -10.06
C GLU A 68 -2.69 8.79 -9.80
N VAL A 69 -1.54 8.42 -9.24
CA VAL A 69 -1.28 7.03 -8.82
C VAL A 69 -2.27 6.61 -7.76
N SER A 70 -2.48 7.45 -6.74
CA SER A 70 -3.45 7.17 -5.69
C SER A 70 -4.86 6.96 -6.26
N GLU A 71 -5.29 7.81 -7.16
CA GLU A 71 -6.62 7.69 -7.79
C GLU A 71 -6.75 6.43 -8.62
N ARG A 72 -5.72 6.09 -9.39
CA ARG A 72 -5.70 4.87 -10.21
C ARG A 72 -5.85 3.61 -9.36
N PHE A 73 -5.10 3.52 -8.27
CA PHE A 73 -5.13 2.33 -7.39
C PHE A 73 -6.31 2.34 -6.40
N ALA A 74 -7.06 3.43 -6.35
CA ALA A 74 -8.31 3.50 -5.58
C ALA A 74 -9.54 3.00 -6.34
N GLY A 75 -9.36 2.47 -7.56
CA GLY A 75 -10.47 1.99 -8.37
C GLY A 75 -11.08 3.06 -9.24
N GLY A 76 -10.28 3.99 -9.75
CA GLY A 76 -10.71 5.02 -10.68
C GLY A 76 -11.30 4.46 -11.98
N PRO A 77 -11.60 5.33 -12.95
CA PRO A 77 -12.22 4.89 -14.22
C PRO A 77 -11.41 3.76 -14.86
N GLY A 78 -12.09 2.66 -15.22
CA GLY A 78 -11.47 1.47 -15.77
C GLY A 78 -11.56 0.23 -14.89
N GLY A 79 -12.06 0.37 -13.65
CA GLY A 79 -12.37 -0.76 -12.78
C GLY A 79 -11.15 -1.56 -12.33
N ASP A 80 -11.32 -2.89 -12.29
CA ASP A 80 -10.31 -3.83 -11.79
C ASP A 80 -9.30 -4.27 -12.84
N ASP A 81 -9.30 -3.65 -14.00
CA ASP A 81 -8.32 -3.94 -15.02
C ASP A 81 -6.90 -3.67 -14.49
N ASP A 82 -5.91 -4.22 -15.15
CA ASP A 82 -4.52 -4.22 -14.72
C ASP A 82 -4.03 -2.83 -14.29
N ARG A 83 -4.21 -2.51 -13.01
CA ARG A 83 -3.83 -1.21 -12.45
C ARG A 83 -2.32 -0.96 -12.54
N LEU A 84 -1.54 -2.03 -12.65
CA LEU A 84 -0.09 -1.96 -12.76
C LEU A 84 0.40 -1.86 -14.20
N ALA A 85 -0.49 -1.98 -15.19
CA ALA A 85 -0.13 -1.80 -16.60
C ALA A 85 0.44 -0.39 -16.82
N ASP A 86 1.55 -0.30 -17.53
CA ASP A 86 2.24 0.96 -17.85
C ASP A 86 2.76 1.73 -16.62
N VAL A 87 2.76 1.10 -15.45
CA VAL A 87 3.33 1.67 -14.23
C VAL A 87 4.73 1.12 -14.04
N GLN A 88 5.71 2.02 -13.86
CA GLN A 88 7.07 1.60 -13.58
C GLN A 88 7.17 1.06 -12.16
N THR A 89 7.67 -0.16 -12.04
CA THR A 89 7.81 -0.84 -10.75
C THR A 89 9.20 -1.43 -10.57
N GLU A 90 9.51 -1.76 -9.32
CA GLU A 90 10.70 -2.52 -8.96
C GLU A 90 10.35 -3.50 -7.84
N THR A 91 11.20 -4.50 -7.61
CA THR A 91 10.98 -5.51 -6.58
C THR A 91 12.21 -5.60 -5.68
N PHE A 92 12.02 -6.08 -4.44
CA PHE A 92 13.14 -6.31 -3.51
C PHE A 92 13.26 -7.79 -3.15
N VAL A 93 12.60 -8.24 -2.07
CA VAL A 93 12.78 -9.59 -1.52
C VAL A 93 11.61 -10.52 -1.87
N THR A 94 10.37 -10.06 -1.67
CA THR A 94 9.19 -10.94 -1.79
C THR A 94 8.66 -11.06 -3.22
N GLY A 95 9.11 -10.20 -4.12
CA GLY A 95 8.57 -10.12 -5.47
C GLY A 95 7.38 -9.16 -5.62
N ALA A 96 6.89 -8.59 -4.51
CA ALA A 96 5.84 -7.59 -4.59
C ALA A 96 6.32 -6.37 -5.39
N PRO A 97 5.52 -5.84 -6.34
CA PRO A 97 5.94 -4.70 -7.14
C PRO A 97 5.78 -3.39 -6.37
N PHE A 98 6.83 -2.57 -6.36
CA PHE A 98 6.80 -1.24 -5.76
C PHE A 98 6.70 -0.18 -6.85
N ILE A 99 5.90 0.84 -6.60
CA ILE A 99 5.68 1.91 -7.58
C ILE A 99 6.81 2.92 -7.49
N LYS A 100 7.57 3.08 -8.56
CA LYS A 100 8.68 4.04 -8.59
C LYS A 100 8.18 5.47 -8.37
N GLY A 101 9.01 6.27 -7.72
CA GLY A 101 8.70 7.66 -7.39
C GLY A 101 8.11 7.87 -6.00
N GLY A 102 7.82 6.80 -5.27
CA GLY A 102 7.34 6.90 -3.90
C GLY A 102 8.39 7.39 -2.92
N LEU A 103 7.96 7.77 -1.72
CA LEU A 103 8.84 8.26 -0.66
C LEU A 103 9.54 7.14 0.07
N ALA A 104 8.83 6.04 0.28
CA ALA A 104 9.36 4.89 1.01
C ALA A 104 8.70 3.61 0.53
N PHE A 105 9.44 2.52 0.66
CA PHE A 105 9.05 1.20 0.17
C PHE A 105 9.32 0.19 1.28
N LEU A 106 8.28 -0.54 1.68
CA LEU A 106 8.37 -1.55 2.73
C LEU A 106 7.94 -2.89 2.14
N ASP A 107 8.87 -3.83 2.13
CA ASP A 107 8.59 -5.20 1.67
C ASP A 107 8.29 -6.07 2.88
N CYS A 108 7.15 -6.75 2.88
CA CYS A 108 6.57 -7.31 4.10
C CYS A 108 6.14 -8.76 3.93
N ARG A 109 6.36 -9.56 4.98
CA ARG A 109 5.83 -10.92 5.10
C ARG A 109 4.76 -10.95 6.18
N VAL A 110 3.59 -11.48 5.84
CA VAL A 110 2.47 -11.58 6.76
C VAL A 110 2.78 -12.54 7.90
N THR A 111 2.59 -12.09 9.14
CA THR A 111 2.73 -12.92 10.33
C THR A 111 1.38 -13.28 10.93
N GLN A 112 0.37 -12.42 10.77
CA GLN A 112 -0.98 -12.66 11.27
C GLN A 112 -2.00 -12.07 10.30
N ALA A 113 -3.13 -12.75 10.17
CA ALA A 113 -4.29 -12.26 9.42
C ALA A 113 -5.51 -12.42 10.30
N ILE A 114 -6.19 -11.32 10.59
CA ILE A 114 -7.29 -11.28 11.53
C ILE A 114 -8.53 -10.73 10.82
N GLN A 115 -9.59 -11.52 10.79
CA GLN A 115 -10.86 -11.04 10.26
C GLN A 115 -11.44 -9.99 11.22
N ALA A 116 -11.71 -8.82 10.71
CA ALA A 116 -12.23 -7.69 11.47
C ALA A 116 -13.38 -7.05 10.68
N GLY A 117 -14.60 -7.50 10.93
CA GLY A 117 -15.76 -7.03 10.17
C GLY A 117 -15.67 -7.39 8.70
N MET A 118 -15.80 -6.41 7.83
CA MET A 118 -15.72 -6.57 6.38
C MET A 118 -14.28 -6.56 5.85
N ASN A 119 -13.31 -6.43 6.74
CA ASN A 119 -11.89 -6.31 6.38
C ASN A 119 -11.08 -7.44 7.01
N THR A 120 -9.89 -7.65 6.47
CA THR A 120 -8.85 -8.45 7.12
C THR A 120 -7.74 -7.50 7.55
N LEU A 121 -7.37 -7.58 8.82
CA LEU A 121 -6.19 -6.89 9.35
C LEU A 121 -4.99 -7.82 9.16
N PHE A 122 -4.02 -7.37 8.37
CA PHE A 122 -2.77 -8.09 8.19
C PHE A 122 -1.67 -7.43 9.01
N ILE A 123 -1.05 -8.21 9.88
CA ILE A 123 0.16 -7.81 10.59
C ILE A 123 1.33 -8.48 9.88
N ALA A 124 2.37 -7.71 9.58
CA ALA A 124 3.48 -8.20 8.78
C ALA A 124 4.81 -7.68 9.30
N GLU A 125 5.83 -8.52 9.13
CA GLU A 125 7.22 -8.14 9.41
C GLU A 125 7.83 -7.48 8.17
N VAL A 126 8.48 -6.35 8.36
CA VAL A 126 9.20 -5.65 7.30
C VAL A 126 10.54 -6.37 7.07
N VAL A 127 10.71 -6.95 5.88
CA VAL A 127 11.93 -7.71 5.54
C VAL A 127 12.90 -6.91 4.68
N ALA A 128 12.44 -5.81 4.08
CA ALA A 128 13.29 -4.86 3.38
C ALA A 128 12.61 -3.49 3.38
N VAL A 129 13.40 -2.44 3.46
CA VAL A 129 12.91 -1.07 3.46
C VAL A 129 13.88 -0.18 2.70
N ARG A 130 13.34 0.76 1.94
CA ARG A 130 14.11 1.84 1.34
C ARG A 130 13.32 3.13 1.46
N GLU A 131 14.01 4.20 1.75
CA GLU A 131 13.43 5.54 1.81
C GLU A 131 14.13 6.41 0.78
N ASP A 132 13.34 7.08 -0.05
CA ASP A 132 13.83 8.02 -1.07
C ASP A 132 13.48 9.43 -0.62
N ASP A 133 14.46 10.26 -0.44
CA ASP A 133 14.36 11.55 0.25
C ASP A 133 14.23 12.71 -0.74
N HIS A 134 13.09 12.85 -1.40
CA HIS A 134 13.02 13.84 -2.46
C HIS A 134 11.76 14.68 -2.54
N ASP A 135 10.71 14.40 -1.76
CA ASP A 135 9.44 15.09 -1.97
C ASP A 135 8.62 15.14 -0.69
N SER A 136 7.56 15.92 -0.71
CA SER A 136 6.56 15.95 0.34
C SER A 136 5.62 14.76 0.22
N PRO A 137 5.04 14.28 1.34
CA PRO A 137 4.08 13.20 1.30
C PRO A 137 2.75 13.64 0.68
N LEU A 138 2.06 12.69 0.06
CA LEU A 138 0.66 12.88 -0.30
C LEU A 138 -0.19 12.72 0.96
N VAL A 139 -1.07 13.68 1.21
CA VAL A 139 -1.88 13.73 2.42
C VAL A 139 -3.35 13.66 2.05
N TYR A 140 -4.12 12.92 2.85
CA TYR A 140 -5.56 12.79 2.67
C TYR A 140 -6.28 13.22 3.95
N HIS A 141 -7.19 14.20 3.80
CA HIS A 141 -7.96 14.73 4.91
C HIS A 141 -9.34 15.18 4.41
N ASP A 142 -10.37 14.81 5.14
CA ASP A 142 -11.75 15.18 4.84
C ASP A 142 -12.15 14.89 3.39
N ARG A 143 -11.80 13.65 2.93
CA ARG A 143 -12.11 13.14 1.59
C ARG A 143 -11.46 13.93 0.45
N ALA A 144 -10.35 14.60 0.72
CA ALA A 144 -9.61 15.35 -0.29
C ALA A 144 -8.11 15.18 -0.10
N TYR A 145 -7.39 15.25 -1.21
CA TYR A 145 -5.94 15.30 -1.15
C TYR A 145 -5.49 16.68 -0.72
N ARG A 146 -4.47 16.70 0.10
CA ARG A 146 -3.90 17.92 0.68
C ARG A 146 -2.40 17.91 0.53
N ARG A 147 -1.79 19.07 0.72
CA ARG A 147 -0.34 19.24 0.78
C ARG A 147 0.02 19.81 2.13
N LEU A 148 1.16 19.37 2.66
CA LEU A 148 1.71 19.99 3.86
C LEU A 148 2.21 21.39 3.51
N GLN A 149 2.01 22.32 4.43
CA GLN A 149 2.58 23.67 4.38
C GLN A 149 3.38 23.89 5.65
N ASP A 150 4.51 24.56 5.51
CA ASP A 150 5.37 24.91 6.66
C ASP A 150 4.76 26.03 7.50
#